data_8ccaeca91cdf03d69ce4bf40593dd348
#
_entry.id   8ccaeca91cdf03d69ce4bf40593dd348
#
_cell.length_a   1.000
_cell.length_b   1.000
_cell.length_c   1.000
_cell.angle_alpha   90.00
_cell.angle_beta   90.00
_cell.angle_gamma   90.00
#
_symmetry.space_group_name_H-M   'P 1'
#
loop_
_entity.id
_entity.type
_entity.pdbx_description
1 polymer ?
#
loop_
_entity_poly.entity_id
_entity_poly.type
_entity_poly.pdbx_seq_one_letter_code
_entity_poly.pdbx_strand_id
1 'polypeptide(L)'
;MVIEDFVKSQDVINIFHDEAINDPYGILMTLEVYKFLPRNVIIEVLNREKFSEDTVFDLAKVKQKEETRDVELQFDVIVHHVNRSVVTVVYDVTKSLMKDPIELSLENYEVNYLAVTPYNYKELIGEQENCISFNCNIMFKRLLLEALKLKATDLHFCVEHVDLEPTYPVKYRKNGNLYKMDLFELDADMNKSIISSLIESKTNANSLDLTTPAGVTTISDDPLNNGELELRIAANKVKGGWHCVIRIQTKETFSFNIGSLGFPEDVQDCLTELTTRSSGIVFITGAIRSGKNTTAFAMINEIVKRPLKIVSYESPVEVEMPFTQVDYYGDTDTLLNAVRLAKKQDVNVAYINELPNKDVAFAVQDLVNSSVYVITTMHVDRIWHLPYKLKEYYGDSYKDVISQITAVINQKMFGVACPHCIEHKLVGDLKPSLANFFKEHGVTSVAVNRGCDICGGTGLVDGANQPYVEYLMFTPELKSELLGCEHPYEMEEVLKKAVMGAHRSLEYRMLAGVSDEKLSVNAINSIL
;
A
#
# COMPACT_ATOMS: atom_id res chain seq x y z
N MET A 1 -26.18 -20.94 16.57
CA MET A 1 -25.30 -20.85 15.37
C MET A 1 -24.39 -22.06 15.48
N VAL A 2 -24.41 -22.94 14.48
CA VAL A 2 -23.54 -24.13 14.48
C VAL A 2 -22.10 -23.65 14.25
N ILE A 3 -21.07 -24.32 14.80
CA ILE A 3 -19.65 -23.97 14.60
C ILE A 3 -19.36 -23.74 13.12
N GLU A 4 -19.83 -24.65 12.27
CA GLU A 4 -19.65 -24.56 10.82
C GLU A 4 -20.24 -23.30 10.20
N ASP A 5 -21.41 -22.84 10.67
CA ASP A 5 -22.02 -21.59 10.19
C ASP A 5 -21.25 -20.36 10.64
N PHE A 6 -20.68 -20.40 11.84
CA PHE A 6 -19.84 -19.34 12.36
C PHE A 6 -18.49 -19.27 11.62
N VAL A 7 -17.83 -20.41 11.45
CA VAL A 7 -16.56 -20.52 10.74
C VAL A 7 -16.70 -20.15 9.25
N LYS A 8 -17.87 -20.39 8.65
CA LYS A 8 -18.22 -19.95 7.31
C LYS A 8 -18.67 -18.49 7.23
N SER A 9 -18.68 -17.74 8.34
CA SER A 9 -18.93 -16.31 8.29
C SER A 9 -17.86 -15.60 7.45
N GLN A 10 -18.26 -14.53 6.74
CA GLN A 10 -17.36 -13.82 5.82
C GLN A 10 -16.05 -13.37 6.48
N ASP A 11 -16.13 -12.95 7.73
CA ASP A 11 -14.95 -12.49 8.49
C ASP A 11 -13.95 -13.62 8.80
N VAL A 12 -14.44 -14.82 9.09
CA VAL A 12 -13.58 -15.99 9.38
C VAL A 12 -13.04 -16.58 8.08
N ILE A 13 -13.86 -16.68 7.04
CA ILE A 13 -13.45 -17.15 5.72
C ILE A 13 -12.32 -16.27 5.17
N ASN A 14 -12.42 -14.95 5.31
CA ASN A 14 -11.39 -14.02 4.83
C ASN A 14 -10.05 -14.15 5.57
N ILE A 15 -10.05 -14.70 6.79
CA ILE A 15 -8.82 -14.92 7.57
C ILE A 15 -8.24 -16.32 7.35
N PHE A 16 -9.11 -17.34 7.18
CA PHE A 16 -8.74 -18.75 7.26
C PHE A 16 -9.34 -19.57 6.10
N HIS A 17 -9.37 -19.02 4.89
CA HIS A 17 -10.13 -19.62 3.79
C HIS A 17 -9.88 -21.12 3.59
N ASP A 18 -8.65 -21.57 3.57
CA ASP A 18 -8.30 -22.97 3.34
C ASP A 18 -8.39 -23.81 4.63
N GLU A 19 -8.01 -23.24 5.76
CA GLU A 19 -8.06 -23.89 7.06
C GLU A 19 -9.51 -24.07 7.56
N ALA A 20 -10.39 -23.07 7.28
CA ALA A 20 -11.80 -23.11 7.70
C ALA A 20 -12.58 -24.26 7.08
N ILE A 21 -12.20 -24.70 5.88
CA ILE A 21 -12.84 -25.81 5.16
C ILE A 21 -12.41 -27.16 5.79
N ASN A 22 -11.15 -27.25 6.21
CA ASN A 22 -10.54 -28.51 6.62
C ASN A 22 -10.58 -28.75 8.13
N ASP A 23 -10.57 -27.67 8.94
CA ASP A 23 -10.56 -27.78 10.40
C ASP A 23 -11.30 -26.63 11.11
N PRO A 24 -12.63 -26.65 11.12
CA PRO A 24 -13.43 -25.59 11.77
C PRO A 24 -13.24 -25.52 13.29
N TYR A 25 -12.88 -26.62 13.94
CA TYR A 25 -12.68 -26.63 15.41
C TYR A 25 -11.34 -26.02 15.79
N GLY A 26 -10.27 -26.33 15.06
CA GLY A 26 -8.96 -25.72 15.25
C GLY A 26 -8.98 -24.21 15.07
N ILE A 27 -9.74 -23.71 14.09
CA ILE A 27 -9.95 -22.29 13.89
C ILE A 27 -10.69 -21.65 15.06
N LEU A 28 -11.79 -22.26 15.55
CA LEU A 28 -12.52 -21.74 16.68
C LEU A 28 -11.63 -21.60 17.91
N MET A 29 -10.82 -22.61 18.20
CA MET A 29 -9.90 -22.62 19.33
C MET A 29 -8.76 -21.62 19.16
N THR A 30 -8.29 -21.43 17.92
CA THR A 30 -7.30 -20.40 17.59
C THR A 30 -7.86 -18.99 17.83
N LEU A 31 -9.14 -18.75 17.50
CA LEU A 31 -9.82 -17.48 17.77
C LEU A 31 -9.92 -17.15 19.26
N GLU A 32 -9.96 -18.15 20.15
CA GLU A 32 -9.89 -17.93 21.61
C GLU A 32 -8.52 -17.40 22.03
N VAL A 33 -7.46 -18.06 21.61
CA VAL A 33 -6.07 -17.70 21.98
C VAL A 33 -5.77 -16.26 21.61
N TYR A 34 -6.30 -15.80 20.47
CA TYR A 34 -6.09 -14.42 20.00
C TYR A 34 -7.13 -13.42 20.48
N LYS A 35 -8.02 -13.81 21.41
CA LYS A 35 -9.06 -12.92 21.94
C LYS A 35 -9.98 -12.32 20.85
N PHE A 36 -10.11 -12.98 19.70
CA PHE A 36 -11.08 -12.59 18.67
C PHE A 36 -12.52 -12.84 19.12
N LEU A 37 -12.70 -13.87 19.94
CA LEU A 37 -13.96 -14.18 20.56
C LEU A 37 -13.81 -14.20 22.08
N PRO A 38 -14.78 -13.69 22.83
CA PRO A 38 -14.83 -13.87 24.26
C PRO A 38 -14.93 -15.37 24.63
N ARG A 39 -14.20 -15.79 25.66
CA ARG A 39 -14.15 -17.18 26.12
C ARG A 39 -15.54 -17.79 26.36
N ASN A 40 -16.47 -17.02 26.89
CA ASN A 40 -17.84 -17.46 27.11
C ASN A 40 -18.59 -17.80 25.81
N VAL A 41 -18.32 -17.09 24.72
CA VAL A 41 -18.91 -17.38 23.39
C VAL A 41 -18.34 -18.69 22.85
N ILE A 42 -17.05 -18.91 22.99
CA ILE A 42 -16.39 -20.17 22.58
C ILE A 42 -16.91 -21.35 23.37
N ILE A 43 -16.99 -21.23 24.69
CA ILE A 43 -17.59 -22.27 25.58
C ILE A 43 -19.05 -22.55 25.17
N GLU A 44 -19.85 -21.53 24.89
CA GLU A 44 -21.23 -21.71 24.43
C GLU A 44 -21.32 -22.47 23.12
N VAL A 45 -20.44 -22.16 22.16
CA VAL A 45 -20.39 -22.84 20.85
C VAL A 45 -19.93 -24.29 21.03
N LEU A 46 -18.87 -24.54 21.80
CA LEU A 46 -18.36 -25.88 22.06
C LEU A 46 -19.40 -26.75 22.81
N ASN A 47 -20.12 -26.21 23.77
CA ASN A 47 -21.18 -26.94 24.50
C ASN A 47 -22.34 -27.34 23.59
N ARG A 48 -22.68 -26.51 22.59
CA ARG A 48 -23.71 -26.86 21.60
C ARG A 48 -23.30 -28.05 20.73
N GLU A 49 -22.00 -28.23 20.49
CA GLU A 49 -21.40 -29.30 19.67
C GLU A 49 -20.99 -30.53 20.53
N LYS A 50 -21.49 -30.66 21.75
CA LYS A 50 -21.19 -31.77 22.70
C LYS A 50 -19.76 -31.79 23.26
N PHE A 51 -19.03 -30.68 23.23
CA PHE A 51 -17.84 -30.52 24.05
C PHE A 51 -18.27 -30.13 25.47
N SER A 52 -17.71 -30.79 26.49
CA SER A 52 -18.04 -30.48 27.91
C SER A 52 -17.33 -29.21 28.38
N GLU A 53 -17.86 -28.55 29.43
CA GLU A 53 -17.22 -27.40 30.09
C GLU A 53 -15.80 -27.69 30.59
N ASP A 54 -15.48 -28.98 30.83
CA ASP A 54 -14.14 -29.44 31.20
C ASP A 54 -13.10 -29.33 30.09
N THR A 55 -13.49 -28.97 28.87
CA THR A 55 -12.56 -28.73 27.75
C THR A 55 -11.74 -27.45 27.86
N VAL A 56 -12.09 -26.54 28.79
CA VAL A 56 -11.21 -25.40 29.13
C VAL A 56 -10.24 -25.88 30.23
N PHE A 57 -9.17 -26.48 29.76
CA PHE A 57 -8.23 -27.20 30.58
C PHE A 57 -7.32 -26.28 31.39
N ASP A 58 -7.17 -26.58 32.70
CA ASP A 58 -6.14 -25.96 33.52
C ASP A 58 -4.81 -26.70 33.26
N LEU A 59 -3.99 -26.13 32.35
CA LEU A 59 -2.71 -26.68 31.92
C LEU A 59 -1.77 -27.04 33.08
N ALA A 60 -1.94 -26.39 34.25
CA ALA A 60 -1.15 -26.68 35.43
C ALA A 60 -1.46 -28.05 36.10
N LYS A 61 -2.51 -28.73 35.65
CA LYS A 61 -2.95 -30.01 36.24
C LYS A 61 -2.54 -31.26 35.46
N VAL A 62 -1.86 -31.11 34.33
CA VAL A 62 -1.43 -32.28 33.53
C VAL A 62 -0.42 -33.13 34.27
N LYS A 63 -0.76 -34.39 34.53
CA LYS A 63 0.14 -35.38 35.13
C LYS A 63 0.50 -36.42 34.06
N GLN A 64 1.73 -36.40 33.58
CA GLN A 64 2.29 -37.40 32.71
C GLN A 64 3.00 -38.49 33.50
N LYS A 65 3.07 -39.72 32.96
CA LYS A 65 3.82 -40.81 33.52
C LYS A 65 4.69 -41.47 32.45
N GLU A 66 5.80 -42.03 32.91
CA GLU A 66 6.76 -42.73 32.04
C GLU A 66 6.16 -43.96 31.34
N GLU A 67 5.14 -44.62 31.98
CA GLU A 67 4.46 -45.81 31.47
C GLU A 67 3.69 -45.59 30.15
N THR A 68 3.31 -44.37 29.84
CA THR A 68 2.54 -44.02 28.63
C THR A 68 3.34 -43.20 27.62
N ARG A 69 4.64 -43.00 27.87
CA ARG A 69 5.50 -42.16 27.03
C ARG A 69 5.67 -42.70 25.60
N ASP A 70 5.65 -44.00 25.43
CA ASP A 70 5.75 -44.62 24.08
C ASP A 70 4.49 -44.30 23.25
N VAL A 71 3.32 -44.28 23.87
CA VAL A 71 2.04 -43.88 23.22
C VAL A 71 2.09 -42.39 22.83
N GLU A 72 2.59 -41.53 23.73
CA GLU A 72 2.73 -40.12 23.48
C GLU A 72 3.63 -39.84 22.27
N LEU A 73 4.76 -40.50 22.19
CA LEU A 73 5.73 -40.34 21.08
C LEU A 73 5.22 -40.96 19.77
N GLN A 74 4.54 -42.09 19.83
CA GLN A 74 4.06 -42.81 18.66
C GLN A 74 2.93 -42.09 17.95
N PHE A 75 2.01 -41.50 18.73
CA PHE A 75 0.78 -40.91 18.21
C PHE A 75 0.77 -39.40 18.28
N ASP A 76 1.85 -38.77 18.73
CA ASP A 76 1.95 -37.31 18.92
C ASP A 76 0.78 -36.76 19.76
N VAL A 77 0.59 -37.35 20.93
CA VAL A 77 -0.44 -37.00 21.90
C VAL A 77 0.16 -36.88 23.31
N ILE A 78 -0.56 -36.28 24.23
CA ILE A 78 -0.19 -36.22 25.65
C ILE A 78 -1.17 -37.12 26.44
N VAL A 79 -0.66 -38.01 27.27
CA VAL A 79 -1.50 -38.87 28.11
C VAL A 79 -1.53 -38.35 29.55
N HIS A 80 -2.62 -37.71 29.92
CA HIS A 80 -2.83 -37.21 31.26
C HIS A 80 -3.52 -38.28 32.15
N HIS A 81 -2.84 -38.69 33.21
CA HIS A 81 -3.38 -39.64 34.16
C HIS A 81 -4.29 -38.95 35.18
N VAL A 82 -5.62 -39.13 35.04
CA VAL A 82 -6.64 -38.60 35.95
C VAL A 82 -6.58 -39.40 37.25
N ASN A 83 -6.54 -40.75 37.16
CA ASN A 83 -6.40 -41.67 38.29
C ASN A 83 -5.69 -42.97 37.85
N ARG A 84 -5.81 -44.08 38.62
CA ARG A 84 -5.13 -45.36 38.33
C ARG A 84 -5.70 -46.10 37.13
N SER A 85 -6.93 -45.83 36.73
CA SER A 85 -7.65 -46.56 35.67
C SER A 85 -8.21 -45.62 34.58
N VAL A 86 -8.08 -44.32 34.72
CA VAL A 86 -8.63 -43.34 33.79
C VAL A 86 -7.50 -42.43 33.27
N VAL A 87 -7.40 -42.32 31.99
CA VAL A 87 -6.50 -41.38 31.29
C VAL A 87 -7.29 -40.46 30.38
N THR A 88 -6.75 -39.26 30.17
CA THR A 88 -7.23 -38.31 29.14
C THR A 88 -6.14 -38.12 28.10
N VAL A 89 -6.43 -38.50 26.89
CA VAL A 89 -5.52 -38.27 25.73
C VAL A 89 -5.79 -36.84 25.24
N VAL A 90 -4.80 -36.00 25.45
CA VAL A 90 -4.81 -34.59 24.98
C VAL A 90 -4.13 -34.52 23.61
N TYR A 91 -4.79 -33.96 22.65
CA TYR A 91 -4.28 -33.90 21.29
C TYR A 91 -4.54 -32.53 20.64
N ASP A 92 -3.67 -32.19 19.70
CA ASP A 92 -3.84 -31.02 18.84
C ASP A 92 -5.04 -31.25 17.91
N VAL A 93 -6.07 -30.40 18.04
CA VAL A 93 -7.32 -30.51 17.29
C VAL A 93 -7.14 -30.43 15.78
N THR A 94 -6.02 -29.86 15.29
CA THR A 94 -5.70 -29.77 13.86
C THR A 94 -5.11 -31.05 13.28
N LYS A 95 -4.76 -32.02 14.14
CA LYS A 95 -4.18 -33.29 13.73
C LYS A 95 -5.20 -34.42 13.66
N SER A 96 -5.03 -35.31 12.71
CA SER A 96 -5.87 -36.51 12.60
C SER A 96 -5.58 -37.47 13.76
N LEU A 97 -6.56 -37.72 14.61
CA LEU A 97 -6.42 -38.58 15.77
C LEU A 97 -6.74 -40.06 15.42
N MET A 98 -5.78 -40.94 15.65
CA MET A 98 -5.95 -42.39 15.46
C MET A 98 -6.50 -43.05 16.75
N LYS A 99 -7.81 -42.94 17.02
CA LYS A 99 -8.42 -43.41 18.25
C LYS A 99 -8.25 -44.89 18.49
N ASP A 100 -8.58 -45.77 17.53
CA ASP A 100 -8.53 -47.21 17.69
C ASP A 100 -7.14 -47.74 18.06
N PRO A 101 -6.03 -47.35 17.41
CA PRO A 101 -4.67 -47.71 17.80
C PRO A 101 -4.28 -47.18 19.19
N ILE A 102 -4.73 -45.95 19.56
CA ILE A 102 -4.45 -45.37 20.88
C ILE A 102 -5.18 -46.15 21.96
N GLU A 103 -6.46 -46.48 21.80
CA GLU A 103 -7.24 -47.25 22.73
C GLU A 103 -6.67 -48.67 22.90
N LEU A 104 -6.21 -49.29 21.83
CA LEU A 104 -5.55 -50.57 21.89
C LEU A 104 -4.22 -50.53 22.69
N SER A 105 -3.48 -49.42 22.55
CA SER A 105 -2.21 -49.22 23.26
C SER A 105 -2.47 -48.86 24.77
N LEU A 106 -3.66 -48.38 25.10
CA LEU A 106 -4.09 -48.00 26.45
C LEU A 106 -5.17 -48.94 26.97
N GLU A 107 -5.21 -50.23 26.57
CA GLU A 107 -6.28 -51.18 26.91
C GLU A 107 -6.55 -51.38 28.41
N ASN A 108 -5.58 -51.02 29.25
CA ASN A 108 -5.70 -51.09 30.71
C ASN A 108 -6.33 -49.85 31.34
N TYR A 109 -6.70 -48.86 30.51
CA TYR A 109 -7.26 -47.60 30.99
C TYR A 109 -8.61 -47.31 30.33
N GLU A 110 -9.46 -46.61 31.04
CA GLU A 110 -10.59 -45.90 30.45
C GLU A 110 -10.07 -44.63 29.82
N VAL A 111 -10.24 -44.47 28.50
CA VAL A 111 -9.62 -43.39 27.72
C VAL A 111 -10.67 -42.32 27.43
N ASN A 112 -10.40 -41.12 27.90
CA ASN A 112 -11.11 -39.90 27.50
C ASN A 112 -10.25 -39.12 26.51
N TYR A 113 -10.87 -38.31 25.64
CA TYR A 113 -10.19 -37.49 24.66
C TYR A 113 -10.46 -36.00 24.91
N LEU A 114 -9.41 -35.20 24.86
CA LEU A 114 -9.45 -33.76 25.00
C LEU A 114 -8.72 -33.09 23.83
N ALA A 115 -9.50 -32.44 22.99
CA ALA A 115 -8.94 -31.59 21.95
C ALA A 115 -8.47 -30.26 22.53
N VAL A 116 -7.26 -29.84 22.19
CA VAL A 116 -6.71 -28.53 22.57
C VAL A 116 -6.21 -27.80 21.32
N THR A 117 -6.05 -26.51 21.45
CA THR A 117 -5.45 -25.71 20.37
C THR A 117 -4.00 -26.13 20.13
N PRO A 118 -3.46 -25.95 18.91
CA PRO A 118 -2.03 -26.15 18.65
C PRO A 118 -1.13 -25.39 19.63
N TYR A 119 -1.58 -24.20 20.05
CA TYR A 119 -0.87 -23.39 21.04
C TYR A 119 -0.80 -24.09 22.40
N ASN A 120 -1.95 -24.43 22.96
CA ASN A 120 -2.01 -25.11 24.27
C ASN A 120 -1.30 -26.46 24.23
N TYR A 121 -1.39 -27.19 23.11
CA TYR A 121 -0.68 -28.45 22.93
C TYR A 121 0.84 -28.27 23.00
N LYS A 122 1.38 -27.27 22.30
CA LYS A 122 2.82 -26.98 22.29
C LYS A 122 3.33 -26.43 23.62
N GLU A 123 2.51 -25.65 24.32
CA GLU A 123 2.83 -25.21 25.68
C GLU A 123 2.97 -26.41 26.62
N LEU A 124 2.09 -27.43 26.48
CA LEU A 124 2.15 -28.66 27.25
C LEU A 124 3.40 -29.50 26.99
N ILE A 125 3.90 -29.54 25.73
CA ILE A 125 5.10 -30.29 25.37
C ILE A 125 6.40 -29.47 25.50
N GLY A 126 6.29 -28.19 25.86
CA GLY A 126 7.46 -27.31 26.04
C GLY A 126 8.08 -26.76 24.76
N GLU A 127 7.40 -26.89 23.61
CA GLU A 127 7.87 -26.34 22.32
C GLU A 127 7.27 -24.97 22.04
N GLN A 128 7.88 -23.90 22.53
CA GLN A 128 7.35 -22.54 22.35
C GLN A 128 7.73 -21.87 21.01
N GLU A 129 8.78 -22.30 20.33
CA GLU A 129 9.35 -21.51 19.20
C GLU A 129 8.51 -21.50 17.92
N ASN A 130 7.75 -22.54 17.61
CA ASN A 130 7.00 -22.63 16.34
C ASN A 130 5.57 -22.03 16.39
N CYS A 131 5.05 -21.70 17.55
CA CYS A 131 3.73 -21.07 17.69
C CYS A 131 3.73 -19.60 17.29
N ILE A 132 4.86 -18.91 17.39
CA ILE A 132 4.95 -17.46 17.16
C ILE A 132 4.69 -17.12 15.68
N SER A 133 5.18 -17.93 14.74
CA SER A 133 5.01 -17.63 13.30
C SER A 133 3.57 -17.79 12.80
N PHE A 134 2.85 -18.80 13.25
CA PHE A 134 1.44 -19.00 12.90
C PHE A 134 0.57 -17.87 13.48
N ASN A 135 0.84 -17.48 14.70
CA ASN A 135 0.17 -16.41 15.41
C ASN A 135 0.34 -15.05 14.70
N CYS A 136 1.56 -14.78 14.24
CA CYS A 136 1.88 -13.52 13.59
C CYS A 136 1.14 -13.34 12.27
N ASN A 137 0.97 -14.42 11.49
CA ASN A 137 0.21 -14.37 10.24
C ASN A 137 -1.26 -14.04 10.47
N ILE A 138 -1.89 -14.63 11.49
CA ILE A 138 -3.29 -14.36 11.83
C ILE A 138 -3.46 -12.92 12.30
N MET A 139 -2.58 -12.45 13.18
CA MET A 139 -2.60 -11.07 13.66
C MET A 139 -2.42 -10.09 12.51
N PHE A 140 -1.50 -10.37 11.60
CA PHE A 140 -1.29 -9.55 10.43
C PHE A 140 -2.51 -9.53 9.50
N LYS A 141 -3.11 -10.69 9.19
CA LYS A 141 -4.34 -10.76 8.40
C LYS A 141 -5.46 -9.92 9.03
N ARG A 142 -5.60 -9.94 10.36
CA ARG A 142 -6.59 -9.13 11.07
C ARG A 142 -6.31 -7.64 10.96
N LEU A 143 -5.06 -7.22 11.15
CA LEU A 143 -4.65 -5.82 10.97
C LEU A 143 -4.91 -5.34 9.54
N LEU A 144 -4.63 -6.19 8.55
CA LEU A 144 -4.86 -5.90 7.14
C LEU A 144 -6.35 -5.75 6.83
N LEU A 145 -7.20 -6.66 7.30
CA LEU A 145 -8.66 -6.56 7.13
C LEU A 145 -9.23 -5.29 7.74
N GLU A 146 -8.77 -4.92 8.94
CA GLU A 146 -9.21 -3.68 9.56
C GLU A 146 -8.72 -2.45 8.81
N ALA A 147 -7.48 -2.49 8.32
CA ALA A 147 -6.95 -1.42 7.46
C ALA A 147 -7.78 -1.25 6.18
N LEU A 148 -8.21 -2.36 5.55
CA LEU A 148 -9.09 -2.32 4.37
C LEU A 148 -10.48 -1.76 4.70
N LYS A 149 -11.09 -2.16 5.82
CA LYS A 149 -12.37 -1.58 6.30
C LYS A 149 -12.26 -0.07 6.53
N LEU A 150 -11.12 0.38 7.06
CA LEU A 150 -10.82 1.80 7.29
C LEU A 150 -10.43 2.54 6.02
N LYS A 151 -10.28 1.86 4.89
CA LYS A 151 -9.74 2.39 3.61
C LYS A 151 -8.36 3.02 3.80
N ALA A 152 -7.52 2.34 4.57
CA ALA A 152 -6.14 2.75 4.79
C ALA A 152 -5.28 2.50 3.54
N THR A 153 -4.34 3.39 3.28
CA THR A 153 -3.37 3.25 2.18
C THR A 153 -2.07 2.57 2.63
N ASP A 154 -1.75 2.67 3.92
CA ASP A 154 -0.54 2.08 4.46
C ASP A 154 -0.77 1.65 5.92
N LEU A 155 -0.12 0.54 6.32
CA LEU A 155 0.08 0.15 7.71
C LEU A 155 1.52 0.48 8.12
N HIS A 156 1.69 0.97 9.33
CA HIS A 156 2.98 1.33 9.92
C HIS A 156 3.16 0.57 11.23
N PHE A 157 4.15 -0.30 11.28
CA PHE A 157 4.63 -0.90 12.52
C PHE A 157 5.75 0.00 13.05
N CYS A 158 5.48 0.71 14.14
CA CYS A 158 6.38 1.72 14.67
C CYS A 158 7.12 1.21 15.92
N VAL A 159 8.29 1.81 16.20
CA VAL A 159 8.93 1.74 17.50
C VAL A 159 8.96 3.17 18.03
N GLU A 160 8.27 3.42 19.13
CA GLU A 160 8.19 4.71 19.80
C GLU A 160 8.70 4.56 21.23
N HIS A 161 9.18 5.63 21.85
CA HIS A 161 9.67 5.59 23.22
C HIS A 161 8.79 6.49 24.08
N VAL A 162 8.14 5.87 25.07
CA VAL A 162 7.35 6.57 26.08
C VAL A 162 8.09 6.39 27.41
N ASP A 163 8.46 7.47 28.07
CA ASP A 163 9.23 7.46 29.31
C ASP A 163 10.53 6.61 29.24
N LEU A 164 11.21 6.64 28.09
CA LEU A 164 12.42 5.89 27.74
C LEU A 164 12.20 4.38 27.47
N GLU A 165 11.01 3.86 27.66
CA GLU A 165 10.66 2.47 27.34
C GLU A 165 10.13 2.36 25.89
N PRO A 166 10.54 1.32 25.13
CA PRO A 166 10.06 1.12 23.78
C PRO A 166 8.61 0.62 23.77
N THR A 167 7.79 1.22 22.91
CA THR A 167 6.42 0.80 22.61
C THR A 167 6.29 0.52 21.12
N TYR A 168 5.35 -0.36 20.75
CA TYR A 168 5.23 -0.90 19.39
C TYR A 168 3.84 -0.63 18.80
N PRO A 169 3.43 0.65 18.64
CA PRO A 169 2.12 0.97 18.10
C PRO A 169 2.04 0.61 16.62
N VAL A 170 0.90 0.03 16.24
CA VAL A 170 0.51 -0.08 14.84
C VAL A 170 -0.29 1.16 14.47
N LYS A 171 0.07 1.79 13.36
CA LYS A 171 -0.63 2.96 12.83
C LYS A 171 -1.08 2.69 11.40
N TYR A 172 -2.12 3.38 10.96
CA TYR A 172 -2.58 3.33 9.58
C TYR A 172 -2.66 4.74 8.99
N ARG A 173 -2.43 4.84 7.69
CA ARG A 173 -2.55 6.10 6.95
C ARG A 173 -3.87 6.15 6.21
N LYS A 174 -4.61 7.23 6.40
CA LYS A 174 -5.86 7.52 5.69
C LYS A 174 -5.90 9.00 5.31
N ASN A 175 -6.22 9.31 4.06
CA ASN A 175 -6.28 10.69 3.55
C ASN A 175 -5.04 11.53 3.88
N GLY A 176 -3.86 10.92 3.79
CA GLY A 176 -2.57 11.55 4.10
C GLY A 176 -2.20 11.61 5.58
N ASN A 177 -3.14 11.46 6.49
CA ASN A 177 -2.92 11.51 7.94
C ASN A 177 -2.63 10.13 8.52
N LEU A 178 -1.90 10.10 9.64
CA LEU A 178 -1.52 8.89 10.35
C LEU A 178 -2.32 8.77 11.65
N TYR A 179 -3.01 7.64 11.83
CA TYR A 179 -3.85 7.34 12.99
C TYR A 179 -3.35 6.09 13.69
N LYS A 180 -3.53 6.01 15.02
CA LYS A 180 -3.24 4.80 15.79
C LYS A 180 -4.32 3.74 15.55
N MET A 181 -3.92 2.47 15.45
CA MET A 181 -4.83 1.32 15.36
C MET A 181 -4.85 0.61 16.71
N ASP A 182 -5.96 0.71 17.43
CA ASP A 182 -6.11 0.19 18.78
C ASP A 182 -6.73 -1.23 18.80
N LEU A 183 -6.18 -2.14 17.97
CA LEU A 183 -6.62 -3.54 17.94
C LEU A 183 -5.83 -4.43 18.89
N PHE A 184 -4.51 -4.24 18.93
CA PHE A 184 -3.58 -5.05 19.71
C PHE A 184 -2.47 -4.17 20.29
N GLU A 185 -2.00 -4.56 21.48
CA GLU A 185 -0.72 -4.09 22.01
C GLU A 185 0.35 -5.10 21.61
N LEU A 186 1.32 -4.65 20.82
CA LEU A 186 2.45 -5.47 20.42
C LEU A 186 3.61 -5.26 21.39
N ASP A 187 4.35 -6.33 21.64
CA ASP A 187 5.69 -6.27 22.26
C ASP A 187 6.80 -6.36 21.20
N ALA A 188 8.07 -6.35 21.65
CA ALA A 188 9.23 -6.41 20.76
C ALA A 188 9.29 -7.69 19.94
N ASP A 189 8.96 -8.84 20.55
CA ASP A 189 9.05 -10.15 19.91
C ASP A 189 7.92 -10.33 18.90
N MET A 190 6.70 -9.91 19.22
CA MET A 190 5.57 -9.89 18.30
C MET A 190 5.83 -8.98 17.10
N ASN A 191 6.31 -7.75 17.33
CA ASN A 191 6.65 -6.81 16.27
C ASN A 191 7.68 -7.43 15.31
N LYS A 192 8.78 -7.96 15.86
CA LYS A 192 9.82 -8.64 15.08
C LYS A 192 9.27 -9.85 14.31
N SER A 193 8.49 -10.69 14.98
CA SER A 193 7.99 -11.94 14.41
C SER A 193 6.98 -11.71 13.29
N ILE A 194 6.08 -10.72 13.41
CA ILE A 194 5.18 -10.32 12.33
C ILE A 194 5.99 -9.86 11.10
N ILE A 195 6.96 -8.97 11.31
CA ILE A 195 7.78 -8.45 10.22
C ILE A 195 8.63 -9.56 9.59
N SER A 196 9.24 -10.44 10.39
CA SER A 196 10.02 -11.58 9.88
C SER A 196 9.17 -12.56 9.09
N SER A 197 7.98 -12.93 9.59
CA SER A 197 7.09 -13.86 8.89
C SER A 197 6.62 -13.31 7.54
N LEU A 198 6.38 -11.98 7.45
CA LEU A 198 6.04 -11.32 6.19
C LEU A 198 7.19 -11.35 5.18
N ILE A 199 8.42 -11.28 5.66
CA ILE A 199 9.62 -11.28 4.82
C ILE A 199 9.98 -12.71 4.40
N GLU A 200 9.94 -13.69 5.32
CA GLU A 200 10.36 -15.08 5.10
C GLU A 200 9.37 -15.90 4.27
N SER A 201 8.08 -15.61 4.39
CA SER A 201 7.04 -16.44 3.77
C SER A 201 7.05 -16.43 2.24
N LYS A 202 7.82 -15.54 1.57
CA LYS A 202 7.63 -15.24 0.14
C LYS A 202 8.87 -14.83 -0.66
N THR A 203 10.04 -15.25 -0.23
CA THR A 203 11.26 -14.95 -0.96
C THR A 203 11.61 -16.04 -1.97
N ASN A 204 11.10 -15.90 -3.20
CA ASN A 204 11.74 -16.48 -4.38
C ASN A 204 12.70 -15.52 -5.09
N ALA A 205 12.85 -14.28 -4.63
CA ALA A 205 13.82 -13.34 -5.20
C ALA A 205 14.21 -12.26 -4.18
N ASN A 206 15.49 -12.23 -3.85
CA ASN A 206 16.16 -11.19 -3.07
C ASN A 206 15.56 -10.94 -1.67
N SER A 207 15.78 -11.92 -0.80
CA SER A 207 15.48 -11.81 0.62
C SER A 207 15.95 -10.47 1.16
N LEU A 208 15.06 -9.77 1.86
CA LEU A 208 15.48 -8.81 2.85
C LEU A 208 16.39 -9.58 3.81
N ASP A 209 17.69 -9.40 3.63
CA ASP A 209 18.63 -9.92 4.59
C ASP A 209 18.40 -9.14 5.90
N LEU A 210 17.77 -9.79 6.87
CA LEU A 210 17.53 -9.20 8.20
C LEU A 210 18.85 -8.82 8.90
N THR A 211 19.99 -9.18 8.31
CA THR A 211 21.30 -8.74 8.75
C THR A 211 21.68 -7.36 8.21
N THR A 212 21.03 -6.90 7.12
CA THR A 212 21.23 -5.55 6.59
C THR A 212 20.38 -4.51 7.32
N PRO A 213 20.90 -3.29 7.56
CA PRO A 213 20.21 -2.28 8.38
C PRO A 213 18.95 -1.68 7.71
N ALA A 214 18.74 -1.89 6.41
CA ALA A 214 17.58 -1.37 5.68
C ALA A 214 17.29 -2.22 4.43
N GLY A 215 16.02 -2.42 4.13
CA GLY A 215 15.60 -3.11 2.92
C GLY A 215 14.20 -2.69 2.49
N VAL A 216 14.00 -2.63 1.17
CA VAL A 216 12.69 -2.48 0.55
C VAL A 216 12.45 -3.72 -0.28
N THR A 217 11.36 -4.42 -0.01
CA THR A 217 10.91 -5.51 -0.88
C THR A 217 9.48 -5.24 -1.29
N THR A 218 9.16 -5.56 -2.52
CA THR A 218 7.80 -5.62 -3.00
C THR A 218 7.39 -7.08 -2.97
N ILE A 219 6.37 -7.38 -2.19
CA ILE A 219 5.74 -8.68 -2.20
C ILE A 219 4.41 -8.47 -2.91
N SER A 220 4.30 -8.98 -4.15
CA SER A 220 3.00 -9.16 -4.75
C SER A 220 2.39 -10.42 -4.12
N ASP A 221 1.71 -10.22 -3.02
CA ASP A 221 1.01 -11.26 -2.33
C ASP A 221 -0.34 -10.77 -1.88
N ASP A 222 -1.28 -11.66 -2.03
CA ASP A 222 -2.61 -11.49 -1.50
C ASP A 222 -2.81 -12.43 -0.30
N PRO A 223 -2.48 -11.97 0.91
CA PRO A 223 -2.62 -12.80 2.10
C PRO A 223 -4.07 -13.19 2.41
N LEU A 224 -5.04 -12.61 1.69
CA LEU A 224 -6.46 -12.93 1.80
C LEU A 224 -6.93 -13.89 0.70
N ASN A 225 -6.05 -14.30 -0.21
CA ASN A 225 -6.28 -15.23 -1.32
C ASN A 225 -7.48 -14.85 -2.23
N ASN A 226 -7.78 -13.55 -2.34
CA ASN A 226 -8.85 -13.06 -3.21
C ASN A 226 -8.36 -12.50 -4.55
N GLY A 227 -7.05 -12.48 -4.79
CA GLY A 227 -6.42 -12.00 -6.03
C GLY A 227 -6.42 -10.48 -6.20
N GLU A 228 -6.92 -9.74 -5.22
CA GLU A 228 -7.20 -8.30 -5.33
C GLU A 228 -6.19 -7.40 -4.63
N LEU A 229 -5.26 -7.97 -3.85
CA LEU A 229 -4.31 -7.20 -3.06
C LEU A 229 -2.87 -7.35 -3.54
N GLU A 230 -2.14 -6.27 -3.43
CA GLU A 230 -0.69 -6.22 -3.54
C GLU A 230 -0.12 -5.43 -2.36
N LEU A 231 0.86 -6.00 -1.66
CA LEU A 231 1.52 -5.37 -0.52
C LEU A 231 2.95 -5.00 -0.88
N ARG A 232 3.34 -3.75 -0.61
CA ARG A 232 4.74 -3.30 -0.68
C ARG A 232 5.26 -3.07 0.72
N ILE A 233 6.33 -3.77 1.08
CA ILE A 233 6.91 -3.77 2.41
C ILE A 233 8.26 -3.05 2.38
N ALA A 234 8.42 -2.05 3.24
CA ALA A 234 9.67 -1.39 3.51
C ALA A 234 9.98 -1.51 5.00
N ALA A 235 11.10 -2.13 5.36
CA ALA A 235 11.47 -2.36 6.75
C ALA A 235 12.89 -1.86 7.04
N ASN A 236 13.06 -1.23 8.21
CA ASN A 236 14.32 -0.76 8.71
C ASN A 236 14.54 -1.22 10.15
N LYS A 237 15.78 -1.64 10.48
CA LYS A 237 16.18 -1.86 11.85
C LYS A 237 16.37 -0.53 12.57
N VAL A 238 15.74 -0.37 13.72
CA VAL A 238 15.82 0.84 14.55
C VAL A 238 16.20 0.48 15.97
N LYS A 239 16.53 1.48 16.79
CA LYS A 239 16.79 1.24 18.22
C LYS A 239 15.51 0.69 18.87
N GLY A 240 15.62 -0.48 19.48
CA GLY A 240 14.54 -1.15 20.19
C GLY A 240 13.71 -2.12 19.34
N GLY A 241 13.97 -2.28 18.02
CA GLY A 241 13.20 -3.21 17.19
C GLY A 241 13.27 -2.94 15.70
N TRP A 242 12.14 -3.12 15.02
CA TRP A 242 11.98 -2.89 13.60
C TRP A 242 10.86 -1.89 13.33
N HIS A 243 11.10 -0.95 12.43
CA HIS A 243 10.08 -0.10 11.82
C HIS A 243 9.75 -0.61 10.43
N CYS A 244 8.46 -0.86 10.17
CA CYS A 244 8.02 -1.39 8.90
C CYS A 244 6.82 -0.60 8.39
N VAL A 245 6.83 -0.30 7.10
CA VAL A 245 5.69 0.31 6.40
C VAL A 245 5.22 -0.66 5.32
N ILE A 246 3.94 -0.96 5.36
CA ILE A 246 3.28 -1.83 4.38
C ILE A 246 2.28 -0.98 3.62
N ARG A 247 2.54 -0.74 2.35
CA ARG A 247 1.57 -0.12 1.44
C ARG A 247 0.58 -1.16 0.97
N ILE A 248 -0.70 -0.84 1.06
CA ILE A 248 -1.82 -1.67 0.62
C ILE A 248 -2.27 -1.14 -0.73
N GLN A 249 -2.19 -1.97 -1.76
CA GLN A 249 -2.70 -1.67 -3.08
C GLN A 249 -3.79 -2.69 -3.41
N THR A 250 -4.98 -2.20 -3.77
CA THR A 250 -6.04 -3.05 -4.31
C THR A 250 -5.86 -3.10 -5.82
N LYS A 251 -5.90 -4.30 -6.41
CA LYS A 251 -5.96 -4.48 -7.86
C LYS A 251 -7.36 -4.10 -8.35
N GLU A 252 -7.72 -2.83 -8.21
CA GLU A 252 -8.93 -2.35 -8.87
C GLU A 252 -8.68 -2.36 -10.38
N THR A 253 -9.62 -2.88 -11.13
CA THR A 253 -9.70 -2.70 -12.59
C THR A 253 -9.97 -1.21 -12.85
N PHE A 254 -8.95 -0.39 -12.81
CA PHE A 254 -9.06 1.02 -13.14
C PHE A 254 -9.42 1.14 -14.62
N SER A 255 -10.58 1.70 -14.89
CA SER A 255 -10.88 2.24 -16.20
C SER A 255 -10.03 3.50 -16.38
N PHE A 256 -8.81 3.35 -16.89
CA PHE A 256 -7.95 4.47 -17.24
C PHE A 256 -8.50 5.19 -18.49
N ASN A 257 -9.46 6.07 -18.27
CA ASN A 257 -10.03 6.91 -19.31
C ASN A 257 -9.80 8.37 -18.92
N ILE A 258 -9.21 9.16 -19.82
CA ILE A 258 -8.94 10.59 -19.60
C ILE A 258 -10.20 11.32 -19.12
N GLY A 259 -11.36 11.02 -19.71
CA GLY A 259 -12.64 11.64 -19.35
C GLY A 259 -13.16 11.31 -17.94
N SER A 260 -12.70 10.21 -17.32
CA SER A 260 -13.15 9.76 -16.00
C SER A 260 -12.24 10.21 -14.85
N LEU A 261 -11.08 10.81 -15.13
CA LEU A 261 -10.09 11.19 -14.11
C LEU A 261 -10.41 12.51 -13.37
N GLY A 262 -11.52 13.16 -13.70
CA GLY A 262 -11.93 14.41 -13.04
C GLY A 262 -11.12 15.65 -13.46
N PHE A 263 -10.42 15.58 -14.59
CA PHE A 263 -9.73 16.74 -15.16
C PHE A 263 -10.69 17.77 -15.76
N PRO A 264 -10.36 19.08 -15.73
CA PRO A 264 -11.05 20.07 -16.54
C PRO A 264 -10.96 19.78 -18.04
N GLU A 265 -11.92 20.24 -18.83
CA GLU A 265 -12.05 19.96 -20.27
C GLU A 265 -10.78 20.33 -21.05
N ASP A 266 -10.18 21.47 -20.79
CA ASP A 266 -8.94 21.91 -21.46
C ASP A 266 -7.73 21.02 -21.16
N VAL A 267 -7.68 20.39 -19.96
CA VAL A 267 -6.67 19.37 -19.62
C VAL A 267 -6.95 18.07 -20.37
N GLN A 268 -8.23 17.66 -20.44
CA GLN A 268 -8.62 16.47 -21.20
C GLN A 268 -8.28 16.63 -22.69
N ASP A 269 -8.54 17.79 -23.27
CA ASP A 269 -8.19 18.12 -24.66
C ASP A 269 -6.68 18.07 -24.88
N CYS A 270 -5.90 18.67 -23.98
CA CYS A 270 -4.45 18.62 -24.02
C CYS A 270 -3.92 17.19 -23.98
N LEU A 271 -4.40 16.37 -23.02
CA LEU A 271 -3.99 14.97 -22.89
C LEU A 271 -4.37 14.18 -24.16
N THR A 272 -5.57 14.40 -24.68
CA THR A 272 -6.05 13.74 -25.91
C THR A 272 -5.20 14.14 -27.12
N GLU A 273 -4.85 15.41 -27.29
CA GLU A 273 -3.93 15.86 -28.33
C GLU A 273 -2.57 15.16 -28.23
N LEU A 274 -2.01 15.03 -27.01
CA LEU A 274 -0.73 14.38 -26.77
C LEU A 274 -0.75 12.89 -27.16
N THR A 275 -1.89 12.21 -27.08
CA THR A 275 -2.00 10.81 -27.50
C THR A 275 -1.90 10.60 -29.02
N THR A 276 -2.00 11.66 -29.81
CA THR A 276 -1.87 11.61 -31.27
C THR A 276 -0.42 11.76 -31.74
N ARG A 277 0.49 12.17 -30.88
CA ARG A 277 1.90 12.40 -31.21
C ARG A 277 2.63 11.09 -31.53
N SER A 278 3.69 11.19 -32.33
CA SER A 278 4.52 10.05 -32.76
C SER A 278 5.99 10.18 -32.35
N SER A 279 6.39 11.33 -31.79
CA SER A 279 7.78 11.59 -31.37
C SER A 279 7.81 12.68 -30.31
N GLY A 280 8.94 12.80 -29.60
CA GLY A 280 9.15 13.74 -28.51
C GLY A 280 9.00 13.13 -27.14
N ILE A 281 9.07 13.95 -26.10
CA ILE A 281 8.96 13.52 -24.71
C ILE A 281 7.90 14.34 -23.96
N VAL A 282 7.08 13.65 -23.19
CA VAL A 282 6.12 14.25 -22.25
C VAL A 282 6.58 13.94 -20.83
N PHE A 283 6.74 14.97 -20.03
CA PHE A 283 7.01 14.86 -18.61
C PHE A 283 5.72 15.05 -17.82
N ILE A 284 5.33 14.03 -17.04
CA ILE A 284 4.26 14.13 -16.04
C ILE A 284 4.94 14.31 -14.69
N THR A 285 4.81 15.49 -14.10
CA THR A 285 5.53 15.89 -12.89
C THR A 285 4.60 16.05 -11.69
N GLY A 286 5.16 16.08 -10.51
CA GLY A 286 4.42 16.27 -9.25
C GLY A 286 5.00 15.44 -8.12
N ALA A 287 4.48 15.65 -6.92
CA ALA A 287 4.88 14.93 -5.71
C ALA A 287 4.53 13.43 -5.77
N ILE A 288 5.04 12.65 -4.84
CA ILE A 288 4.62 11.27 -4.61
C ILE A 288 3.10 11.25 -4.33
N ARG A 289 2.38 10.27 -4.91
CA ARG A 289 0.91 10.12 -4.80
C ARG A 289 0.09 11.23 -5.44
N SER A 290 0.66 12.00 -6.37
CA SER A 290 -0.10 13.00 -7.13
C SER A 290 -0.90 12.42 -8.30
N GLY A 291 -0.87 11.11 -8.54
CA GLY A 291 -1.60 10.43 -9.62
C GLY A 291 -0.90 10.44 -10.98
N LYS A 292 0.42 10.70 -11.05
CA LYS A 292 1.20 10.72 -12.30
C LYS A 292 1.04 9.46 -13.15
N ASN A 293 1.20 8.29 -12.51
CA ASN A 293 1.08 6.99 -13.21
C ASN A 293 -0.33 6.79 -13.78
N THR A 294 -1.36 7.13 -13.01
CA THR A 294 -2.76 7.06 -13.46
C THR A 294 -3.00 7.91 -14.71
N THR A 295 -2.44 9.13 -14.74
CA THR A 295 -2.51 10.01 -15.91
C THR A 295 -1.75 9.44 -17.11
N ALA A 296 -0.54 8.90 -16.88
CA ALA A 296 0.24 8.23 -17.92
C ALA A 296 -0.51 7.03 -18.50
N PHE A 297 -1.07 6.18 -17.66
CA PHE A 297 -1.84 5.01 -18.09
C PHE A 297 -3.12 5.40 -18.85
N ALA A 298 -3.80 6.48 -18.45
CA ALA A 298 -4.95 6.98 -19.20
C ALA A 298 -4.57 7.45 -20.61
N MET A 299 -3.43 8.14 -20.75
CA MET A 299 -2.90 8.52 -22.07
C MET A 299 -2.53 7.28 -22.88
N ILE A 300 -1.83 6.31 -22.30
CA ILE A 300 -1.37 5.11 -23.00
C ILE A 300 -2.58 4.25 -23.40
N ASN A 301 -3.62 4.19 -22.58
CA ASN A 301 -4.86 3.48 -22.91
C ASN A 301 -5.60 4.06 -24.13
N GLU A 302 -5.45 5.36 -24.40
CA GLU A 302 -5.90 5.94 -25.66
C GLU A 302 -4.94 5.60 -26.81
N ILE A 303 -3.62 5.61 -26.59
CA ILE A 303 -2.61 5.30 -27.61
C ILE A 303 -2.70 3.84 -28.05
N VAL A 304 -3.03 2.90 -27.15
CA VAL A 304 -3.13 1.45 -27.43
C VAL A 304 -4.18 1.11 -28.48
N LYS A 305 -5.14 2.00 -28.70
CA LYS A 305 -6.14 1.87 -29.78
C LYS A 305 -5.54 2.02 -31.18
N ARG A 306 -4.30 2.49 -31.28
CA ARG A 306 -3.53 2.65 -32.52
C ARG A 306 -2.64 1.42 -32.73
N PRO A 307 -2.33 1.04 -33.98
CA PRO A 307 -1.45 -0.11 -34.27
C PRO A 307 0.03 0.25 -34.02
N LEU A 308 0.39 0.53 -32.79
CA LEU A 308 1.72 0.93 -32.34
C LEU A 308 2.29 -0.08 -31.34
N LYS A 309 3.60 -0.29 -31.40
CA LYS A 309 4.31 -1.09 -30.40
C LYS A 309 4.61 -0.23 -29.18
N ILE A 310 3.95 -0.54 -28.09
CA ILE A 310 4.07 0.15 -26.81
C ILE A 310 4.82 -0.75 -25.83
N VAL A 311 5.77 -0.17 -25.10
CA VAL A 311 6.48 -0.85 -24.01
C VAL A 311 6.53 0.08 -22.81
N SER A 312 6.20 -0.45 -21.63
CA SER A 312 6.45 0.24 -20.37
C SER A 312 7.62 -0.36 -19.62
N TYR A 313 8.27 0.46 -18.81
CA TYR A 313 9.36 0.11 -17.91
C TYR A 313 8.98 0.60 -16.52
N GLU A 314 8.65 -0.33 -15.62
CA GLU A 314 8.03 -0.06 -14.33
C GLU A 314 8.74 -0.82 -13.21
N SER A 315 8.59 -0.38 -11.99
CA SER A 315 9.09 -1.13 -10.83
C SER A 315 8.28 -0.79 -9.56
N PRO A 316 7.41 -1.71 -9.17
CA PRO A 316 6.92 -2.86 -9.96
C PRO A 316 5.86 -2.44 -10.99
N VAL A 317 5.42 -3.39 -11.81
CA VAL A 317 4.20 -3.26 -12.62
C VAL A 317 2.99 -3.25 -11.68
N GLU A 318 2.34 -2.10 -11.55
CA GLU A 318 1.20 -1.92 -10.61
C GLU A 318 -0.13 -2.39 -11.18
N VAL A 319 -0.29 -2.32 -12.49
CA VAL A 319 -1.55 -2.61 -13.20
C VAL A 319 -1.24 -3.34 -14.48
N GLU A 320 -1.92 -4.45 -14.74
CA GLU A 320 -1.82 -5.17 -16.00
C GLU A 320 -2.48 -4.38 -17.14
N MET A 321 -1.71 -4.11 -18.18
CA MET A 321 -2.13 -3.35 -19.35
C MET A 321 -2.00 -4.20 -20.63
N PRO A 322 -2.82 -3.94 -21.68
CA PRO A 322 -2.82 -4.75 -22.90
C PRO A 322 -1.65 -4.45 -23.85
N PHE A 323 -0.43 -4.25 -23.29
CA PHE A 323 0.81 -4.03 -24.04
C PHE A 323 2.00 -4.64 -23.28
N THR A 324 3.20 -4.59 -23.85
CA THR A 324 4.39 -5.16 -23.20
C THR A 324 4.81 -4.32 -22.00
N GLN A 325 4.87 -4.91 -20.84
CA GLN A 325 5.32 -4.30 -19.58
C GLN A 325 6.59 -5.01 -19.09
N VAL A 326 7.61 -4.24 -18.78
CA VAL A 326 8.90 -4.72 -18.27
C VAL A 326 9.02 -4.30 -16.81
N ASP A 327 9.00 -5.26 -15.90
CA ASP A 327 9.36 -5.01 -14.50
C ASP A 327 10.88 -5.11 -14.34
N TYR A 328 11.50 -4.05 -13.84
CA TYR A 328 12.93 -4.04 -13.59
C TYR A 328 13.29 -4.22 -12.10
N TYR A 329 12.30 -4.51 -11.24
CA TYR A 329 12.45 -4.87 -9.84
C TYR A 329 13.38 -3.94 -9.02
N GLY A 330 13.38 -2.64 -9.32
CA GLY A 330 14.23 -1.63 -8.68
C GLY A 330 15.69 -1.63 -9.13
N ASP A 331 16.09 -2.56 -10.00
CA ASP A 331 17.45 -2.62 -10.54
C ASP A 331 17.63 -1.65 -11.72
N THR A 332 18.37 -0.57 -11.47
CA THR A 332 18.60 0.50 -12.46
C THR A 332 19.47 0.06 -13.64
N ASP A 333 20.33 -0.95 -13.48
CA ASP A 333 21.14 -1.50 -14.58
C ASP A 333 20.26 -2.34 -15.52
N THR A 334 19.33 -3.11 -14.97
CA THR A 334 18.31 -3.81 -15.76
C THR A 334 17.44 -2.82 -16.53
N LEU A 335 16.99 -1.74 -15.91
CA LEU A 335 16.25 -0.67 -16.60
C LEU A 335 17.07 -0.06 -17.73
N LEU A 336 18.32 0.34 -17.47
CA LEU A 336 19.21 0.94 -18.47
C LEU A 336 19.39 0.03 -19.69
N ASN A 337 19.63 -1.26 -19.46
CA ASN A 337 19.79 -2.23 -20.53
C ASN A 337 18.48 -2.43 -21.31
N ALA A 338 17.35 -2.52 -20.63
CA ALA A 338 16.04 -2.66 -21.26
C ALA A 338 15.67 -1.44 -22.14
N VAL A 339 15.92 -0.22 -21.64
CA VAL A 339 15.70 1.03 -22.41
C VAL A 339 16.61 1.06 -23.65
N ARG A 340 17.89 0.68 -23.52
CA ARG A 340 18.81 0.61 -24.68
C ARG A 340 18.37 -0.42 -25.72
N LEU A 341 17.75 -1.53 -25.29
CA LEU A 341 17.23 -2.56 -26.20
C LEU A 341 15.99 -2.11 -26.97
N ALA A 342 15.22 -1.16 -26.45
CA ALA A 342 13.97 -0.67 -27.07
C ALA A 342 14.18 -0.25 -28.54
N LYS A 343 15.31 0.39 -28.86
CA LYS A 343 15.67 0.76 -30.24
C LYS A 343 15.74 -0.45 -31.20
N LYS A 344 16.21 -1.60 -30.69
CA LYS A 344 16.34 -2.84 -31.48
C LYS A 344 15.04 -3.61 -31.58
N GLN A 345 14.06 -3.23 -30.75
CA GLN A 345 12.77 -3.90 -30.65
C GLN A 345 11.66 -3.18 -31.42
N ASP A 346 11.99 -2.14 -32.21
CA ASP A 346 11.04 -1.36 -32.99
C ASP A 346 9.89 -0.76 -32.16
N VAL A 347 10.24 -0.21 -31.00
CA VAL A 347 9.29 0.43 -30.09
C VAL A 347 8.88 1.78 -30.65
N ASN A 348 7.57 2.03 -30.75
CA ASN A 348 7.02 3.33 -31.19
C ASN A 348 6.76 4.26 -29.99
N VAL A 349 6.27 3.71 -28.89
CA VAL A 349 5.94 4.44 -27.66
C VAL A 349 6.56 3.76 -26.46
N ALA A 350 7.31 4.51 -25.65
CA ALA A 350 7.89 4.03 -24.42
C ALA A 350 7.33 4.81 -23.22
N TYR A 351 6.85 4.10 -22.22
CA TYR A 351 6.54 4.65 -20.91
C TYR A 351 7.65 4.28 -19.93
N ILE A 352 8.28 5.26 -19.33
CA ILE A 352 9.27 5.06 -18.28
C ILE A 352 8.68 5.63 -16.98
N ASN A 353 8.42 4.76 -16.00
CA ASN A 353 7.72 5.16 -14.78
C ASN A 353 8.45 6.30 -14.04
N GLU A 354 9.77 6.24 -13.96
CA GLU A 354 10.61 7.29 -13.37
C GLU A 354 12.01 7.26 -13.98
N LEU A 355 12.67 8.42 -13.98
CA LEU A 355 14.09 8.54 -14.32
C LEU A 355 14.93 8.49 -13.05
N PRO A 356 15.53 7.34 -12.70
CA PRO A 356 16.20 7.18 -11.40
C PRO A 356 17.59 7.82 -11.37
N ASN A 357 18.29 7.91 -12.50
CA ASN A 357 19.66 8.42 -12.59
C ASN A 357 19.98 8.99 -13.97
N LYS A 358 21.19 9.55 -14.10
CA LYS A 358 21.67 10.18 -15.33
C LYS A 358 21.80 9.20 -16.50
N ASP A 359 22.27 7.99 -16.25
CA ASP A 359 22.53 7.01 -17.32
C ASP A 359 21.23 6.59 -18.02
N VAL A 360 20.17 6.34 -17.23
CA VAL A 360 18.83 6.07 -17.76
C VAL A 360 18.28 7.29 -18.47
N ALA A 361 18.47 8.51 -17.94
CA ALA A 361 18.02 9.73 -18.56
C ALA A 361 18.64 9.92 -19.95
N PHE A 362 19.96 9.71 -20.10
CA PHE A 362 20.63 9.75 -21.41
C PHE A 362 20.14 8.65 -22.36
N ALA A 363 19.89 7.43 -21.86
CA ALA A 363 19.32 6.36 -22.68
C ALA A 363 17.92 6.70 -23.20
N VAL A 364 17.11 7.37 -22.38
CA VAL A 364 15.78 7.87 -22.76
C VAL A 364 15.88 8.98 -23.80
N GLN A 365 16.80 9.93 -23.65
CA GLN A 365 17.07 10.96 -24.67
C GLN A 365 17.46 10.31 -26.01
N ASP A 366 18.26 9.28 -25.98
CA ASP A 366 18.62 8.48 -27.13
C ASP A 366 17.42 7.81 -27.83
N LEU A 367 16.40 7.35 -27.07
CA LEU A 367 15.16 6.86 -27.66
C LEU A 367 14.39 7.96 -28.38
N VAL A 368 14.26 9.13 -27.73
CA VAL A 368 13.60 10.30 -28.34
C VAL A 368 14.32 10.74 -29.63
N ASN A 369 15.66 10.75 -29.64
CA ASN A 369 16.48 11.00 -30.83
C ASN A 369 16.24 9.99 -31.96
N SER A 370 15.77 8.80 -31.62
CA SER A 370 15.42 7.73 -32.56
C SER A 370 13.93 7.74 -32.93
N SER A 371 13.25 8.86 -32.72
CA SER A 371 11.82 9.08 -33.03
C SER A 371 10.86 8.20 -32.22
N VAL A 372 11.25 7.67 -31.05
CA VAL A 372 10.34 7.03 -30.12
C VAL A 372 9.60 8.11 -29.34
N TYR A 373 8.29 7.99 -29.24
CA TYR A 373 7.49 8.87 -28.38
C TYR A 373 7.61 8.39 -26.93
N VAL A 374 8.09 9.26 -26.05
CA VAL A 374 8.35 8.92 -24.65
C VAL A 374 7.39 9.65 -23.72
N ILE A 375 6.77 8.90 -22.82
CA ILE A 375 6.04 9.43 -21.66
C ILE A 375 6.83 9.01 -20.42
N THR A 376 7.15 9.96 -19.55
CA THR A 376 7.86 9.65 -18.30
C THR A 376 7.39 10.51 -17.14
N THR A 377 7.60 10.02 -15.92
CA THR A 377 7.29 10.80 -14.73
C THR A 377 8.55 11.35 -14.06
N MET A 378 8.41 12.45 -13.37
CA MET A 378 9.50 13.11 -12.66
C MET A 378 9.00 13.84 -11.42
N HIS A 379 9.80 13.86 -10.36
CA HIS A 379 9.51 14.64 -9.15
C HIS A 379 9.98 16.09 -9.32
N VAL A 380 9.06 16.94 -9.77
CA VAL A 380 9.24 18.39 -9.89
C VAL A 380 7.95 19.06 -9.41
N ASP A 381 8.07 20.05 -8.54
CA ASP A 381 6.90 20.68 -7.89
C ASP A 381 6.13 21.62 -8.81
N ARG A 382 6.83 22.30 -9.71
CA ARG A 382 6.28 23.31 -10.65
C ARG A 382 6.94 23.17 -12.01
N ILE A 383 6.20 23.43 -13.07
CA ILE A 383 6.71 23.33 -14.44
C ILE A 383 7.99 24.15 -14.63
N TRP A 384 8.04 25.34 -14.07
CA TRP A 384 9.20 26.23 -14.21
C TRP A 384 10.46 25.81 -13.44
N HIS A 385 10.37 24.83 -12.53
CA HIS A 385 11.53 24.22 -11.90
C HIS A 385 12.15 23.09 -12.73
N LEU A 386 11.50 22.68 -13.82
CA LEU A 386 12.00 21.62 -14.70
C LEU A 386 13.43 21.86 -15.24
N PRO A 387 13.83 23.07 -15.69
CA PRO A 387 15.18 23.30 -16.20
C PRO A 387 16.30 22.94 -15.22
N TYR A 388 16.10 23.16 -13.92
CA TYR A 388 17.08 22.78 -12.89
C TYR A 388 17.22 21.26 -12.80
N LYS A 389 16.09 20.55 -12.85
CA LYS A 389 16.07 19.09 -12.78
C LYS A 389 16.69 18.48 -14.04
N LEU A 390 16.41 19.04 -15.21
CA LEU A 390 17.05 18.62 -16.46
C LEU A 390 18.57 18.89 -16.42
N LYS A 391 19.01 20.02 -15.90
CA LYS A 391 20.46 20.30 -15.73
C LYS A 391 21.14 19.34 -14.77
N GLU A 392 20.44 18.94 -13.68
CA GLU A 392 20.93 17.92 -12.76
C GLU A 392 21.19 16.58 -13.48
N TYR A 393 20.28 16.15 -14.35
CA TYR A 393 20.37 14.85 -15.03
C TYR A 393 21.30 14.89 -16.26
N TYR A 394 21.23 15.95 -17.07
CA TYR A 394 21.85 16.00 -18.39
C TYR A 394 23.09 16.90 -18.45
N GLY A 395 23.43 17.58 -17.34
CA GLY A 395 24.55 18.55 -17.35
C GLY A 395 24.34 19.63 -18.39
N ASP A 396 25.35 19.90 -19.20
CA ASP A 396 25.30 20.95 -20.22
C ASP A 396 24.43 20.59 -21.45
N SER A 397 24.11 19.30 -21.63
CA SER A 397 23.20 18.82 -22.69
C SER A 397 21.70 19.01 -22.38
N TYR A 398 21.33 19.61 -21.25
CA TYR A 398 19.92 19.76 -20.88
C TYR A 398 19.09 20.57 -21.89
N LYS A 399 19.72 21.48 -22.65
CA LYS A 399 19.07 22.24 -23.71
C LYS A 399 18.64 21.37 -24.90
N ASP A 400 19.39 20.31 -25.20
CA ASP A 400 19.03 19.36 -26.26
C ASP A 400 17.70 18.66 -25.89
N VAL A 401 17.52 18.30 -24.60
CA VAL A 401 16.27 17.71 -24.10
C VAL A 401 15.11 18.70 -24.18
N ILE A 402 15.33 19.98 -23.83
CA ILE A 402 14.30 21.04 -23.95
C ILE A 402 13.77 21.12 -25.38
N SER A 403 14.66 20.99 -26.40
CA SER A 403 14.24 20.99 -27.80
C SER A 403 13.27 19.87 -28.17
N GLN A 404 13.31 18.75 -27.43
CA GLN A 404 12.55 17.52 -27.67
C GLN A 404 11.27 17.45 -26.85
N ILE A 405 11.09 18.30 -25.84
CA ILE A 405 9.88 18.30 -25.00
C ILE A 405 8.66 18.62 -25.85
N THR A 406 7.62 17.80 -25.75
CA THR A 406 6.32 18.05 -26.36
C THR A 406 5.41 18.80 -25.39
N ALA A 407 5.34 18.34 -24.15
CA ALA A 407 4.58 18.97 -23.09
C ALA A 407 5.13 18.62 -21.70
N VAL A 408 4.80 19.45 -20.75
CA VAL A 408 4.99 19.20 -19.32
C VAL A 408 3.64 19.34 -18.63
N ILE A 409 3.30 18.35 -17.82
CA ILE A 409 2.07 18.30 -17.04
C ILE A 409 2.48 18.18 -15.58
N ASN A 410 2.10 19.14 -14.74
CA ASN A 410 2.36 19.07 -13.32
C ASN A 410 1.05 18.87 -12.56
N GLN A 411 1.03 17.92 -11.66
CA GLN A 411 -0.19 17.44 -11.03
C GLN A 411 -0.05 17.36 -9.50
N LYS A 412 -1.07 17.88 -8.82
CA LYS A 412 -1.27 17.70 -7.38
C LYS A 412 -2.64 17.08 -7.12
N MET A 413 -2.74 16.28 -6.07
CA MET A 413 -3.95 15.59 -5.65
C MET A 413 -4.42 16.13 -4.31
N PHE A 414 -5.68 16.52 -4.21
CA PHE A 414 -6.27 17.00 -2.96
C PHE A 414 -7.59 16.32 -2.66
N GLY A 415 -7.86 16.10 -1.37
CA GLY A 415 -9.16 15.63 -0.91
C GLY A 415 -10.27 16.62 -1.27
N VAL A 416 -11.43 16.10 -1.68
CA VAL A 416 -12.62 16.91 -1.97
C VAL A 416 -13.17 17.48 -0.69
N ALA A 417 -13.47 18.78 -0.67
CA ALA A 417 -14.04 19.46 0.50
C ALA A 417 -15.45 18.93 0.84
N CYS A 418 -15.72 18.75 2.13
CA CYS A 418 -17.01 18.23 2.60
C CYS A 418 -18.11 19.29 2.43
N PRO A 419 -19.17 19.03 1.65
CA PRO A 419 -20.23 20.01 1.41
C PRO A 419 -21.13 20.27 2.63
N HIS A 420 -21.08 19.40 3.65
CA HIS A 420 -21.94 19.47 4.83
C HIS A 420 -21.42 20.36 5.96
N CYS A 421 -20.15 20.81 5.89
CA CYS A 421 -19.53 21.61 6.94
C CYS A 421 -18.86 22.89 6.42
N ILE A 422 -19.39 23.44 5.34
CA ILE A 422 -18.93 24.70 4.74
C ILE A 422 -19.37 25.89 5.62
N GLU A 423 -18.43 26.78 5.85
CA GLU A 423 -18.65 28.09 6.48
C GLU A 423 -17.91 29.13 5.67
N HIS A 424 -18.59 30.23 5.37
CA HIS A 424 -17.98 31.37 4.68
C HIS A 424 -17.27 32.28 5.66
N LYS A 425 -16.00 32.61 5.36
CA LYS A 425 -15.19 33.56 6.13
C LYS A 425 -14.68 34.68 5.24
N LEU A 426 -14.59 35.88 5.82
CA LEU A 426 -13.89 36.97 5.17
C LEU A 426 -12.40 36.62 5.08
N VAL A 427 -11.76 36.98 3.96
CA VAL A 427 -10.35 36.75 3.74
C VAL A 427 -9.47 37.38 4.83
N GLY A 428 -9.93 38.50 5.41
CA GLY A 428 -9.25 39.17 6.54
C GLY A 428 -9.14 38.31 7.81
N ASP A 429 -10.01 37.31 7.98
CA ASP A 429 -10.05 36.42 9.15
C ASP A 429 -9.15 35.18 8.99
N LEU A 430 -8.50 35.04 7.83
CA LEU A 430 -7.58 33.94 7.55
C LEU A 430 -6.18 34.24 8.11
N LYS A 431 -5.33 33.18 8.13
CA LYS A 431 -3.90 33.35 8.42
C LYS A 431 -3.28 34.34 7.40
N PRO A 432 -2.30 35.17 7.80
CA PRO A 432 -1.76 36.22 6.95
C PRO A 432 -1.30 35.79 5.56
N SER A 433 -0.63 34.64 5.43
CA SER A 433 -0.18 34.10 4.13
C SER A 433 -1.34 33.82 3.19
N LEU A 434 -2.37 33.11 3.68
CA LEU A 434 -3.58 32.83 2.92
C LEU A 434 -4.36 34.12 2.59
N ALA A 435 -4.48 35.01 3.57
CA ALA A 435 -5.19 36.29 3.36
C ALA A 435 -4.52 37.12 2.26
N ASN A 436 -3.19 37.20 2.23
CA ASN A 436 -2.45 37.92 1.20
C ASN A 436 -2.68 37.29 -0.18
N PHE A 437 -2.52 35.98 -0.28
CA PHE A 437 -2.74 35.23 -1.51
C PHE A 437 -4.15 35.52 -2.11
N PHE A 438 -5.22 35.40 -1.31
CA PHE A 438 -6.57 35.64 -1.79
C PHE A 438 -6.84 37.11 -2.15
N LYS A 439 -6.24 38.04 -1.40
CA LYS A 439 -6.35 39.49 -1.72
C LYS A 439 -5.67 39.84 -3.03
N GLU A 440 -4.49 39.28 -3.29
CA GLU A 440 -3.76 39.47 -4.57
C GLU A 440 -4.57 38.96 -5.76
N HIS A 441 -5.45 37.99 -5.56
CA HIS A 441 -6.35 37.45 -6.58
C HIS A 441 -7.76 38.04 -6.54
N GLY A 442 -7.97 39.14 -5.77
CA GLY A 442 -9.25 39.84 -5.73
C GLY A 442 -10.38 39.11 -4.99
N VAL A 443 -10.07 38.06 -4.22
CA VAL A 443 -11.06 37.30 -3.46
C VAL A 443 -11.28 37.95 -2.10
N THR A 444 -12.55 38.14 -1.71
CA THR A 444 -12.94 38.82 -0.44
C THR A 444 -13.49 37.85 0.60
N SER A 445 -14.04 36.73 0.17
CA SER A 445 -14.63 35.69 1.04
C SER A 445 -14.33 34.31 0.48
N VAL A 446 -14.15 33.32 1.34
CA VAL A 446 -13.84 31.93 0.99
C VAL A 446 -14.65 30.95 1.83
N ALA A 447 -14.91 29.79 1.27
CA ALA A 447 -15.50 28.65 1.97
C ALA A 447 -14.43 27.89 2.77
N VAL A 448 -14.67 27.70 4.06
CA VAL A 448 -13.81 26.95 5.00
C VAL A 448 -14.57 25.76 5.52
N ASN A 449 -13.93 24.59 5.57
CA ASN A 449 -14.53 23.38 6.09
C ASN A 449 -14.07 23.15 7.54
N ARG A 450 -15.02 23.18 8.49
CA ARG A 450 -14.73 22.99 9.93
C ARG A 450 -14.55 21.53 10.34
N GLY A 451 -15.12 20.61 9.57
CA GLY A 451 -15.33 19.24 9.97
C GLY A 451 -16.70 19.04 10.62
N CYS A 452 -17.31 17.88 10.39
CA CYS A 452 -18.59 17.46 10.96
C CYS A 452 -18.60 15.95 11.14
N ASP A 453 -19.66 15.41 11.77
CA ASP A 453 -19.80 13.97 12.01
C ASP A 453 -19.80 13.16 10.69
N ILE A 454 -20.37 13.71 9.62
CA ILE A 454 -20.42 13.04 8.29
C ILE A 454 -19.03 12.82 7.71
N CYS A 455 -18.13 13.79 7.87
CA CYS A 455 -16.74 13.67 7.40
C CYS A 455 -15.76 13.23 8.50
N GLY A 456 -16.24 12.79 9.65
CA GLY A 456 -15.41 12.39 10.78
C GLY A 456 -14.49 13.50 11.30
N GLY A 457 -14.92 14.75 11.24
CA GLY A 457 -14.16 15.92 11.71
C GLY A 457 -13.08 16.41 10.75
N THR A 458 -12.86 15.75 9.61
CA THR A 458 -11.74 16.05 8.68
C THR A 458 -11.98 17.26 7.78
N GLY A 459 -13.24 17.63 7.56
CA GLY A 459 -13.62 18.66 6.56
C GLY A 459 -13.51 18.18 5.11
N LEU A 460 -13.20 16.90 4.85
CA LEU A 460 -13.03 16.29 3.54
C LEU A 460 -13.99 15.13 3.34
N VAL A 461 -14.42 14.89 2.11
CA VAL A 461 -15.19 13.69 1.76
C VAL A 461 -14.28 12.47 1.83
N ASP A 462 -14.72 11.44 2.55
CA ASP A 462 -13.92 10.23 2.75
C ASP A 462 -13.60 9.50 1.44
N GLY A 463 -12.30 9.28 1.19
CA GLY A 463 -11.80 8.59 0.01
C GLY A 463 -11.93 9.36 -1.32
N ALA A 464 -12.53 10.55 -1.35
CA ALA A 464 -12.66 11.35 -2.56
C ALA A 464 -11.46 12.28 -2.75
N ASN A 465 -10.79 12.15 -3.90
CA ASN A 465 -9.68 13.02 -4.29
C ASN A 465 -9.92 13.61 -5.67
N GLN A 466 -9.43 14.83 -5.89
CA GLN A 466 -9.52 15.53 -7.15
C GLN A 466 -8.13 16.02 -7.60
N PRO A 467 -7.77 15.83 -8.89
CA PRO A 467 -6.52 16.34 -9.44
C PRO A 467 -6.62 17.82 -9.76
N TYR A 468 -5.54 18.55 -9.45
CA TYR A 468 -5.30 19.92 -9.89
C TYR A 468 -4.05 19.92 -10.74
N VAL A 469 -4.16 20.44 -11.96
CA VAL A 469 -3.15 20.25 -13.01
C VAL A 469 -2.77 21.60 -13.61
N GLU A 470 -1.47 21.87 -13.66
CA GLU A 470 -0.91 22.87 -14.57
C GLU A 470 -0.25 22.15 -15.75
N TYR A 471 -0.35 22.71 -16.95
CA TYR A 471 0.30 22.12 -18.12
C TYR A 471 0.80 23.18 -19.08
N LEU A 472 1.81 22.81 -19.83
CA LEU A 472 2.42 23.67 -20.84
C LEU A 472 2.82 22.84 -22.07
N MET A 473 2.28 23.23 -23.24
CA MET A 473 2.71 22.71 -24.53
C MET A 473 3.96 23.46 -24.97
N PHE A 474 5.01 22.74 -25.35
CA PHE A 474 6.27 23.33 -25.82
C PHE A 474 6.18 23.63 -27.30
N THR A 475 5.66 24.82 -27.64
CA THR A 475 5.58 25.31 -29.03
C THR A 475 6.97 25.65 -29.57
N PRO A 476 7.15 25.72 -30.89
CA PRO A 476 8.44 26.15 -31.51
C PRO A 476 8.92 27.51 -30.97
N GLU A 477 8.01 28.45 -30.76
CA GLU A 477 8.31 29.79 -30.24
C GLU A 477 8.84 29.71 -28.80
N LEU A 478 8.15 28.97 -27.92
CA LEU A 478 8.59 28.79 -26.55
C LEU A 478 9.95 28.08 -26.49
N LYS A 479 10.16 27.03 -27.29
CA LYS A 479 11.45 26.35 -27.38
C LYS A 479 12.57 27.31 -27.84
N SER A 480 12.30 28.14 -28.82
CA SER A 480 13.27 29.13 -29.32
C SER A 480 13.64 30.13 -28.21
N GLU A 481 12.67 30.61 -27.44
CA GLU A 481 12.89 31.51 -26.29
C GLU A 481 13.73 30.83 -25.20
N LEU A 482 13.37 29.60 -24.81
CA LEU A 482 14.11 28.83 -23.81
C LEU A 482 15.54 28.51 -24.23
N LEU A 483 15.75 28.14 -25.49
CA LEU A 483 17.10 27.83 -26.00
C LEU A 483 17.99 29.10 -26.10
N GLY A 484 17.37 30.28 -26.17
CA GLY A 484 18.06 31.56 -26.11
C GLY A 484 18.53 31.95 -24.70
N CYS A 485 17.98 31.37 -23.64
CA CYS A 485 18.42 31.60 -22.28
C CYS A 485 19.79 30.96 -22.01
N GLU A 486 20.66 31.63 -21.25
CA GLU A 486 21.97 31.09 -20.89
C GLU A 486 21.88 30.18 -19.66
N HIS A 487 21.00 30.51 -18.70
CA HIS A 487 20.92 29.86 -17.42
C HIS A 487 19.51 29.34 -17.10
N PRO A 488 19.37 28.29 -16.25
CA PRO A 488 18.06 27.75 -15.83
C PRO A 488 17.12 28.78 -15.17
N TYR A 489 17.64 29.79 -14.46
CA TYR A 489 16.82 30.81 -13.82
C TYR A 489 16.12 31.74 -14.84
N GLU A 490 16.74 31.99 -16.00
CA GLU A 490 16.11 32.76 -17.08
C GLU A 490 14.98 31.93 -17.71
N MET A 491 15.19 30.64 -17.90
CA MET A 491 14.17 29.70 -18.37
C MET A 491 13.01 29.58 -17.37
N GLU A 492 13.28 29.62 -16.07
CA GLU A 492 12.27 29.63 -15.02
C GLU A 492 11.29 30.80 -15.23
N GLU A 493 11.80 32.02 -15.43
CA GLU A 493 10.98 33.21 -15.64
C GLU A 493 10.13 33.11 -16.93
N VAL A 494 10.71 32.58 -18.01
CA VAL A 494 10.00 32.34 -19.27
C VAL A 494 8.85 31.33 -19.06
N LEU A 495 9.14 30.19 -18.44
CA LEU A 495 8.14 29.16 -18.19
C LEU A 495 7.05 29.62 -17.24
N LYS A 496 7.41 30.34 -16.17
CA LYS A 496 6.46 30.92 -15.21
C LYS A 496 5.49 31.88 -15.90
N LYS A 497 6.03 32.78 -16.73
CA LYS A 497 5.22 33.71 -17.52
C LYS A 497 4.28 32.98 -18.49
N ALA A 498 4.76 31.92 -19.15
CA ALA A 498 3.99 31.13 -20.10
C ALA A 498 2.83 30.39 -19.43
N VAL A 499 3.06 29.78 -18.25
CA VAL A 499 2.02 29.06 -17.49
C VAL A 499 0.99 30.03 -16.90
N MET A 500 1.45 31.12 -16.26
CA MET A 500 0.57 32.09 -15.61
C MET A 500 -0.28 32.86 -16.63
N GLY A 501 0.33 33.26 -17.76
CA GLY A 501 -0.36 34.02 -18.81
C GLY A 501 -1.47 33.26 -19.52
N ALA A 502 -1.47 31.93 -19.45
CA ALA A 502 -2.47 31.07 -20.07
C ALA A 502 -3.60 30.64 -19.12
N HIS A 503 -3.66 31.17 -17.89
CA HIS A 503 -4.59 30.72 -16.83
C HIS A 503 -4.55 29.18 -16.58
N ARG A 504 -3.39 28.57 -16.76
CA ARG A 504 -3.15 27.12 -16.64
C ARG A 504 -2.38 26.75 -15.38
N SER A 505 -2.03 27.74 -14.56
CA SER A 505 -1.25 27.51 -13.34
C SER A 505 -2.06 26.80 -12.25
N LEU A 506 -1.35 26.14 -11.34
CA LEU A 506 -1.97 25.52 -10.16
C LEU A 506 -2.73 26.54 -9.32
N GLU A 507 -2.19 27.77 -9.16
CA GLU A 507 -2.85 28.86 -8.45
C GLU A 507 -4.24 29.13 -9.00
N TYR A 508 -4.33 29.33 -10.32
CA TYR A 508 -5.61 29.58 -10.99
C TYR A 508 -6.60 28.43 -10.79
N ARG A 509 -6.13 27.19 -10.98
CA ARG A 509 -6.96 25.98 -10.82
C ARG A 509 -7.45 25.79 -9.39
N MET A 510 -6.56 26.00 -8.41
CA MET A 510 -6.90 25.85 -7.01
C MET A 510 -7.81 26.96 -6.50
N LEU A 511 -7.64 28.20 -7.00
CA LEU A 511 -8.58 29.30 -6.74
C LEU A 511 -9.99 28.95 -7.25
N ALA A 512 -10.10 28.44 -8.47
CA ALA A 512 -11.38 28.00 -9.01
C ALA A 512 -11.98 26.89 -8.13
N GLY A 513 -11.17 25.90 -7.71
CA GLY A 513 -11.62 24.81 -6.83
C GLY A 513 -12.10 25.28 -5.46
N VAL A 514 -11.48 26.33 -4.87
CA VAL A 514 -11.95 26.97 -3.63
C VAL A 514 -13.25 27.74 -3.87
N SER A 515 -13.35 28.46 -4.99
CA SER A 515 -14.56 29.20 -5.37
C SER A 515 -15.75 28.28 -5.63
N ASP A 516 -15.50 27.10 -6.19
CA ASP A 516 -16.51 26.04 -6.43
C ASP A 516 -16.81 25.20 -5.18
N GLU A 517 -16.22 25.53 -4.03
CA GLU A 517 -16.37 24.81 -2.75
C GLU A 517 -15.91 23.34 -2.79
N LYS A 518 -15.13 22.95 -3.80
CA LYS A 518 -14.58 21.60 -3.98
C LYS A 518 -13.22 21.41 -3.33
N LEU A 519 -12.46 22.49 -3.11
CA LEU A 519 -11.14 22.47 -2.52
C LEU A 519 -11.13 23.22 -1.19
N SER A 520 -10.58 22.60 -0.16
CA SER A 520 -10.38 23.28 1.13
C SER A 520 -9.35 24.41 0.99
N VAL A 521 -9.64 25.57 1.60
CA VAL A 521 -8.71 26.72 1.68
C VAL A 521 -7.33 26.32 2.18
N ASN A 522 -7.24 25.35 3.09
CA ASN A 522 -5.97 24.88 3.62
C ASN A 522 -5.06 24.23 2.56
N ALA A 523 -5.62 23.72 1.46
CA ALA A 523 -4.84 23.15 0.36
C ALA A 523 -3.93 24.19 -0.32
N ILE A 524 -4.31 25.47 -0.29
CA ILE A 524 -3.52 26.59 -0.85
C ILE A 524 -2.14 26.70 -0.19
N ASN A 525 -2.00 26.30 1.08
CA ASN A 525 -0.68 26.30 1.76
C ASN A 525 0.37 25.44 1.03
N SER A 526 -0.05 24.52 0.18
CA SER A 526 0.88 23.64 -0.55
C SER A 526 1.52 24.33 -1.77
N ILE A 527 1.07 25.53 -2.11
CA ILE A 527 1.60 26.33 -3.24
C ILE A 527 2.15 27.68 -2.81
N LEU A 528 1.95 28.06 -1.55
CA LEU A 528 2.58 29.24 -0.91
C LEU A 528 3.97 28.88 -0.41
#